data_e30ac99bb76455b00f48a87a3f6f8eca
#
_entry.id   e30ac99bb76455b00f48a87a3f6f8eca
#
_cell.length_a   1.000
_cell.length_b   1.000
_cell.length_c   1.000
_cell.angle_alpha   90.00
_cell.angle_beta   90.00
_cell.angle_gamma   90.00
#
_symmetry.space_group_name_H-M   'P 1'
#
loop_
_entity.id
_entity.type
_entity.pdbx_description
1 polymer ?
#
loop_
_entity_poly.entity_id
_entity_poly.type
_entity_poly.pdbx_seq_one_letter_code
_entity_poly.pdbx_strand_id
1 'polypeptide(L)'
;MSKIFKVKEARKSTNPGVSDMFWIADKELGATKLMAVLYEYKPNFSTKRVHYHERRESAYIVLAGEARIHLNGEVHRLHSGDAAYLSPKDIHGVVGSGPKGLKMIEIWAPQDPDIVYIEDGKVVQ
;
A
#
# COMPACT_ATOMS: atom_id res chain seq x y z
N MET A 1 13.89 -20.09 1.10
CA MET A 1 14.27 -20.43 -0.27
C MET A 1 13.87 -19.33 -1.24
N SER A 2 14.77 -18.96 -2.10
CA SER A 2 14.48 -17.95 -3.11
C SER A 2 13.54 -18.52 -4.18
N LYS A 3 12.74 -17.64 -4.79
CA LYS A 3 11.74 -18.04 -5.77
C LYS A 3 11.60 -16.97 -6.86
N ILE A 4 11.44 -17.41 -8.11
CA ILE A 4 11.14 -16.54 -9.25
C ILE A 4 9.75 -16.91 -9.74
N PHE A 5 8.87 -15.92 -9.92
CA PHE A 5 7.49 -16.19 -10.31
C PHE A 5 6.88 -14.97 -11.01
N LYS A 6 5.77 -15.19 -11.69
CA LYS A 6 4.97 -14.09 -12.25
C LYS A 6 4.05 -13.57 -11.15
N VAL A 7 4.10 -12.28 -10.88
CA VAL A 7 3.36 -11.67 -9.76
C VAL A 7 1.87 -11.94 -9.85
N LYS A 8 1.30 -11.93 -11.06
CA LYS A 8 -0.13 -12.18 -11.25
C LYS A 8 -0.54 -13.63 -10.96
N GLU A 9 0.41 -14.53 -10.80
CA GLU A 9 0.17 -15.92 -10.39
C GLU A 9 0.42 -16.12 -8.89
N ALA A 10 0.82 -15.08 -8.17
CA ALA A 10 1.02 -15.15 -6.73
C ALA A 10 -0.31 -15.24 -5.99
N ARG A 11 -0.24 -15.58 -4.71
CA ARG A 11 -1.42 -15.59 -3.84
C ARG A 11 -2.10 -14.23 -3.88
N LYS A 12 -3.42 -14.25 -4.07
CA LYS A 12 -4.22 -13.05 -4.22
C LYS A 12 -5.14 -12.86 -3.02
N SER A 13 -5.20 -11.64 -2.52
CA SER A 13 -6.21 -11.20 -1.57
C SER A 13 -7.05 -10.12 -2.25
N THR A 14 -8.33 -10.03 -1.90
CA THR A 14 -9.22 -9.02 -2.48
C THR A 14 -9.86 -8.21 -1.37
N ASN A 15 -9.81 -6.89 -1.53
CA ASN A 15 -10.61 -5.95 -0.75
C ASN A 15 -11.79 -5.58 -1.66
N PRO A 16 -12.99 -6.13 -1.42
CA PRO A 16 -14.11 -6.00 -2.36
C PRO A 16 -14.44 -4.54 -2.70
N GLY A 17 -14.57 -4.26 -3.99
CA GLY A 17 -14.89 -2.92 -4.47
C GLY A 17 -13.72 -1.93 -4.45
N VAL A 18 -12.58 -2.30 -3.92
CA VAL A 18 -11.43 -1.41 -3.74
C VAL A 18 -10.22 -1.87 -4.52
N SER A 19 -9.67 -3.02 -4.20
CA SER A 19 -8.40 -3.47 -4.80
C SER A 19 -8.21 -4.98 -4.73
N ASP A 20 -7.35 -5.46 -5.62
CA ASP A 20 -6.74 -6.78 -5.51
C ASP A 20 -5.30 -6.62 -5.06
N MET A 21 -4.81 -7.60 -4.29
CA MET A 21 -3.46 -7.63 -3.77
C MET A 21 -2.79 -8.94 -4.18
N PHE A 22 -1.63 -8.84 -4.81
CA PHE A 22 -0.83 -10.02 -5.20
C PHE A 22 0.43 -10.03 -4.37
N TRP A 23 0.61 -11.06 -3.53
CA TRP A 23 1.67 -11.11 -2.53
C TRP A 23 3.00 -11.56 -3.14
N ILE A 24 3.98 -10.66 -3.11
CA ILE A 24 5.30 -10.89 -3.67
C ILE A 24 6.23 -11.52 -2.63
N ALA A 25 6.17 -11.05 -1.39
CA ALA A 25 6.94 -11.58 -0.29
C ALA A 25 6.13 -11.47 1.00
N ASP A 26 6.00 -12.59 1.70
CA ASP A 26 5.29 -12.66 2.97
C ASP A 26 5.77 -13.88 3.77
N LYS A 27 5.14 -14.12 4.91
CA LYS A 27 5.51 -15.26 5.78
C LYS A 27 5.31 -16.59 5.07
N GLU A 28 4.29 -16.73 4.24
CA GLU A 28 4.03 -17.98 3.52
C GLU A 28 5.13 -18.32 2.52
N LEU A 29 5.76 -17.30 1.94
CA LEU A 29 6.92 -17.48 1.06
C LEU A 29 8.23 -17.62 1.83
N GLY A 30 8.20 -17.49 3.14
CA GLY A 30 9.38 -17.62 3.99
C GLY A 30 10.09 -16.31 4.30
N ALA A 31 9.51 -15.17 3.92
CA ALA A 31 10.09 -13.88 4.28
C ALA A 31 9.96 -13.65 5.79
N THR A 32 11.02 -13.16 6.41
CA THR A 32 11.07 -12.98 7.87
C THR A 32 11.08 -11.52 8.29
N LYS A 33 11.45 -10.61 7.41
CA LYS A 33 11.62 -9.19 7.76
C LYS A 33 10.77 -8.28 6.89
N LEU A 34 10.71 -8.53 5.59
CA LEU A 34 9.99 -7.65 4.68
C LEU A 34 8.68 -8.28 4.20
N MET A 35 7.79 -7.41 3.79
CA MET A 35 6.58 -7.76 3.04
C MET A 35 6.60 -6.97 1.74
N ALA A 36 6.06 -7.55 0.69
CA ALA A 36 5.90 -6.85 -0.58
C ALA A 36 4.62 -7.31 -1.25
N VAL A 37 3.90 -6.38 -1.84
CA VAL A 37 2.60 -6.65 -2.46
C VAL A 37 2.41 -5.77 -3.68
N LEU A 38 1.82 -6.33 -4.74
CA LEU A 38 1.32 -5.55 -5.87
C LEU A 38 -0.16 -5.27 -5.63
N TYR A 39 -0.53 -3.99 -5.58
CA TYR A 39 -1.92 -3.55 -5.53
C TYR A 39 -2.42 -3.21 -6.92
N GLU A 40 -3.64 -3.63 -7.21
CA GLU A 40 -4.41 -3.14 -8.35
C GLU A 40 -5.70 -2.53 -7.81
N TYR A 41 -5.74 -1.20 -7.73
CA TYR A 41 -6.92 -0.47 -7.27
C TYR A 41 -7.89 -0.24 -8.43
N LYS A 42 -9.17 -0.35 -8.13
CA LYS A 42 -10.22 -0.02 -9.09
C LYS A 42 -10.19 1.47 -9.43
N PRO A 43 -10.72 1.85 -10.61
CA PRO A 43 -10.85 3.27 -10.96
C PRO A 43 -11.67 4.05 -9.94
N ASN A 44 -11.25 5.29 -9.71
CA ASN A 44 -11.99 6.26 -8.91
C ASN A 44 -12.26 5.83 -7.46
N PHE A 45 -11.37 5.01 -6.89
CA PHE A 45 -11.40 4.72 -5.46
C PHE A 45 -11.15 6.02 -4.69
N SER A 46 -11.85 6.20 -3.56
CA SER A 46 -11.68 7.35 -2.69
C SER A 46 -12.00 6.95 -1.25
N THR A 47 -11.21 7.45 -0.32
CA THR A 47 -11.43 7.25 1.12
C THR A 47 -10.86 8.43 1.90
N LYS A 48 -11.37 8.63 3.12
CA LYS A 48 -10.80 9.61 4.05
C LYS A 48 -9.95 8.93 5.13
N ARG A 49 -9.93 7.60 5.14
CA ARG A 49 -9.19 6.87 6.16
C ARG A 49 -7.70 6.90 5.86
N VAL A 50 -6.91 7.27 6.87
CA VAL A 50 -5.46 7.23 6.84
C VAL A 50 -4.98 6.46 8.06
N HIS A 51 -3.68 6.24 8.17
CA HIS A 51 -3.11 5.46 9.27
C HIS A 51 -1.66 5.85 9.51
N TYR A 52 -1.11 5.34 10.60
CA TYR A 52 0.33 5.39 10.82
C TYR A 52 0.79 4.06 11.42
N HIS A 53 2.10 3.86 11.37
CA HIS A 53 2.76 2.71 11.96
C HIS A 53 3.81 3.21 12.95
N GLU A 54 3.93 2.53 14.09
CA GLU A 54 4.90 2.93 15.10
C GLU A 54 6.34 2.62 14.69
N ARG A 55 6.54 1.48 14.01
CA ARG A 55 7.88 0.96 13.69
C ARG A 55 8.10 0.72 12.21
N ARG A 56 7.04 0.55 11.44
CA ARG A 56 7.11 0.13 10.05
C ARG A 56 7.62 1.26 9.17
N GLU A 57 8.55 0.91 8.29
CA GLU A 57 8.94 1.72 7.14
C GLU A 57 8.28 1.14 5.89
N SER A 58 7.88 1.98 4.95
CA SER A 58 7.24 1.55 3.71
C SER A 58 7.75 2.34 2.53
N ALA A 59 7.71 1.72 1.37
CA ALA A 59 7.92 2.40 0.09
C ALA A 59 6.77 2.05 -0.84
N TYR A 60 6.23 3.06 -1.52
CA TYR A 60 5.24 2.91 -2.58
C TYR A 60 5.89 3.21 -3.91
N ILE A 61 5.66 2.37 -4.90
CA ILE A 61 6.18 2.58 -6.27
C ILE A 61 4.99 2.46 -7.22
N VAL A 62 4.67 3.53 -7.94
CA VAL A 62 3.55 3.53 -8.89
C VAL A 62 4.03 2.97 -10.22
N LEU A 63 3.35 1.96 -10.73
CA LEU A 63 3.64 1.32 -12.00
C LEU A 63 2.75 1.80 -13.13
N ALA A 64 1.48 2.07 -12.84
CA ALA A 64 0.50 2.53 -13.83
C ALA A 64 -0.65 3.25 -13.15
N GLY A 65 -1.30 4.15 -13.86
CA GLY A 65 -2.44 4.90 -13.34
C GLY A 65 -2.02 6.04 -12.45
N GLU A 66 -2.89 6.41 -11.52
CA GLU A 66 -2.66 7.53 -10.62
C GLU A 66 -2.98 7.13 -9.18
N ALA A 67 -2.08 7.47 -8.26
CA ALA A 67 -2.31 7.34 -6.83
C ALA A 67 -2.46 8.72 -6.21
N ARG A 68 -3.46 8.89 -5.35
CA ARG A 68 -3.50 10.03 -4.44
C ARG A 68 -3.06 9.54 -3.08
N ILE A 69 -1.97 10.11 -2.60
CA ILE A 69 -1.34 9.69 -1.34
C ILE A 69 -1.46 10.83 -0.33
N HIS A 70 -2.10 10.55 0.78
CA HIS A 70 -2.10 11.46 1.93
C HIS A 70 -0.81 11.27 2.72
N LEU A 71 -0.14 12.37 3.02
CA LEU A 71 1.06 12.36 3.87
C LEU A 71 1.00 13.58 4.78
N ASN A 72 0.80 13.33 6.07
CA ASN A 72 0.78 14.36 7.13
C ASN A 72 -0.05 15.58 6.77
N GLY A 73 -1.29 15.36 6.32
CA GLY A 73 -2.23 16.44 6.02
C GLY A 73 -2.23 16.95 4.59
N GLU A 74 -1.28 16.50 3.76
CA GLU A 74 -1.21 16.91 2.35
C GLU A 74 -1.48 15.72 1.44
N VAL A 75 -2.20 15.98 0.34
CA VAL A 75 -2.48 14.96 -0.68
C VAL A 75 -1.59 15.21 -1.89
N HIS A 76 -0.85 14.18 -2.28
CA HIS A 76 0.05 14.20 -3.42
C HIS A 76 -0.44 13.24 -4.49
N ARG A 77 -0.30 13.63 -5.76
CA ARG A 77 -0.63 12.77 -6.90
C ARG A 77 0.64 12.15 -7.44
N LEU A 78 0.67 10.83 -7.48
CA LEU A 78 1.78 10.06 -8.02
C LEU A 78 1.35 9.34 -9.28
N HIS A 79 2.24 9.29 -10.26
CA HIS A 79 2.03 8.62 -11.54
C HIS A 79 3.14 7.58 -11.75
N SER A 80 3.06 6.86 -12.87
CA SER A 80 4.03 5.82 -13.22
C SER A 80 5.47 6.31 -13.05
N GLY A 81 6.27 5.58 -12.29
CA GLY A 81 7.66 5.92 -12.01
C GLY A 81 7.87 6.78 -10.77
N ASP A 82 6.79 7.31 -10.18
CA ASP A 82 6.89 8.05 -8.92
C ASP A 82 6.89 7.11 -7.74
N ALA A 83 7.52 7.54 -6.66
CA ALA A 83 7.61 6.75 -5.43
C ALA A 83 7.40 7.61 -4.20
N ALA A 84 7.01 6.96 -3.10
CA ALA A 84 6.93 7.56 -1.78
C ALA A 84 7.68 6.69 -0.79
N TYR A 85 8.47 7.31 0.07
CA TYR A 85 9.00 6.66 1.27
C TYR A 85 8.21 7.14 2.47
N LEU A 86 7.77 6.21 3.31
CA LEU A 86 6.93 6.51 4.46
C LEU A 86 7.65 6.07 5.72
N SER A 87 7.99 7.05 6.55
CA SER A 87 8.69 6.87 7.80
C SER A 87 7.75 6.41 8.91
N PRO A 88 8.24 5.72 9.93
CA PRO A 88 7.43 5.44 11.12
C PRO A 88 6.78 6.69 11.68
N LYS A 89 5.54 6.56 12.14
CA LYS A 89 4.73 7.60 12.77
C LYS A 89 4.15 8.65 11.82
N ASP A 90 4.58 8.70 10.57
CA ASP A 90 3.95 9.59 9.59
C ASP A 90 2.51 9.11 9.28
N ILE A 91 1.57 10.04 9.32
CA ILE A 91 0.18 9.75 8.99
C ILE A 91 0.05 9.72 7.47
N HIS A 92 -0.38 8.60 6.93
CA HIS A 92 -0.40 8.41 5.49
C HIS A 92 -1.48 7.42 5.04
N GLY A 93 -1.69 7.35 3.74
CA GLY A 93 -2.54 6.34 3.12
C GLY A 93 -2.75 6.60 1.64
N VAL A 94 -3.15 5.57 0.92
CA VAL A 94 -3.65 5.70 -0.43
C VAL A 94 -5.11 6.14 -0.30
N VAL A 95 -5.40 7.38 -0.61
CA VAL A 95 -6.75 7.95 -0.43
C VAL A 95 -7.54 8.02 -1.73
N GLY A 96 -6.93 7.66 -2.85
CA GLY A 96 -7.66 7.63 -4.10
C GLY A 96 -6.88 7.05 -5.25
N SER A 97 -7.60 6.66 -6.30
CA SER A 97 -7.04 6.23 -7.57
C SER A 97 -7.64 7.06 -8.70
N GLY A 98 -6.93 7.11 -9.84
CA GLY A 98 -7.39 7.86 -11.00
C GLY A 98 -8.47 7.15 -11.81
N PRO A 99 -8.90 7.75 -12.94
CA PRO A 99 -10.00 7.20 -13.76
C PRO A 99 -9.65 5.87 -14.43
N LYS A 100 -8.37 5.54 -14.53
CA LYS A 100 -7.92 4.26 -15.08
C LYS A 100 -7.44 3.29 -14.00
N GLY A 101 -7.70 3.61 -12.74
CA GLY A 101 -7.24 2.80 -11.61
C GLY A 101 -5.81 3.11 -11.21
N LEU A 102 -5.20 2.15 -10.53
CA LEU A 102 -3.85 2.31 -10.01
C LEU A 102 -3.21 0.93 -9.87
N LYS A 103 -1.98 0.82 -10.35
CA LYS A 103 -1.15 -0.35 -10.10
C LYS A 103 0.10 0.13 -9.39
N MET A 104 0.35 -0.39 -8.18
CA MET A 104 1.53 0.02 -7.41
C MET A 104 2.05 -1.13 -6.57
N ILE A 105 3.34 -1.05 -6.25
CA ILE A 105 3.98 -1.98 -5.32
C ILE A 105 4.20 -1.26 -4.01
N GLU A 106 3.85 -1.94 -2.91
CA GLU A 106 4.25 -1.53 -1.57
C GLU A 106 5.21 -2.56 -1.00
N ILE A 107 6.29 -2.07 -0.39
CA ILE A 107 7.28 -2.87 0.32
C ILE A 107 7.38 -2.30 1.72
N TRP A 108 7.33 -3.15 2.75
CA TRP A 108 7.49 -2.68 4.12
C TRP A 108 8.24 -3.66 5.01
N ALA A 109 8.78 -3.14 6.08
CA ALA A 109 9.43 -3.90 7.16
C ALA A 109 9.31 -3.08 8.45
N PRO A 110 9.26 -3.72 9.62
CA PRO A 110 9.13 -5.17 9.85
C PRO A 110 7.74 -5.68 9.49
N GLN A 111 7.58 -7.00 9.49
CA GLN A 111 6.32 -7.66 9.14
C GLN A 111 5.21 -7.52 10.18
N ASP A 112 5.57 -7.25 11.42
CA ASP A 112 4.63 -7.29 12.54
C ASP A 112 3.41 -6.40 12.30
N PRO A 113 2.23 -6.82 12.71
CA PRO A 113 1.05 -5.95 12.70
C PRO A 113 1.34 -4.69 13.50
N ASP A 114 1.18 -3.55 12.87
CA ASP A 114 1.58 -2.27 13.43
C ASP A 114 0.86 -1.16 12.67
N ILE A 115 -0.45 -1.06 12.90
CA ILE A 115 -1.25 -0.08 12.18
C ILE A 115 -2.27 0.57 13.12
N VAL A 116 -2.34 1.90 13.07
CA VAL A 116 -3.33 2.68 13.78
C VAL A 116 -4.11 3.51 12.76
N TYR A 117 -5.38 3.22 12.61
CA TYR A 117 -6.24 3.94 11.67
C TYR A 117 -6.75 5.23 12.24
N ILE A 118 -6.82 6.25 11.39
CA ILE A 118 -7.34 7.57 11.73
C ILE A 118 -8.40 7.94 10.71
N GLU A 119 -9.52 8.45 11.19
CA GLU A 119 -10.61 8.93 10.35
C GLU A 119 -11.18 10.20 10.99
N ASP A 120 -11.27 11.28 10.20
CA ASP A 120 -11.68 12.60 10.68
C ASP A 120 -10.88 13.08 11.90
N GLY A 121 -9.55 12.83 11.89
CA GLY A 121 -8.64 13.26 12.94
C GLY A 121 -8.68 12.41 14.21
N LYS A 122 -9.45 11.33 14.23
CA LYS A 122 -9.61 10.47 15.41
C LYS A 122 -9.14 9.07 15.15
N VAL A 123 -8.52 8.44 16.16
CA VAL A 123 -8.15 7.04 16.10
C VAL A 123 -9.41 6.18 15.99
N VAL A 124 -9.41 5.27 15.02
CA VAL A 124 -10.51 4.34 14.75
C VAL A 124 -10.05 2.93 15.10
N GLN A 125 -10.89 2.22 15.83
CA GLN A 125 -10.59 0.83 16.21
C GLN A 125 -11.34 -0.18 15.38
#